data_dd83dce645db4232e2d36a8121d5bdbf
#
_entry.id   dd83dce645db4232e2d36a8121d5bdbf
#
_cell.length_a   1.000
_cell.length_b   1.000
_cell.length_c   1.000
_cell.angle_alpha   90.00
_cell.angle_beta   90.00
_cell.angle_gamma   90.00
#
_symmetry.space_group_name_H-M   'P 1'
#
loop_
_entity.id
_entity.type
_entity.pdbx_description
1 polymer ?
#
loop_
_entity_poly.entity_id
_entity_poly.type
_entity_poly.pdbx_seq_one_letter_code
_entity_poly.pdbx_strand_id
1 'polypeptide(L)'
;VAEERGAWQTFGERLIYDNRWVKVGLTDVQAPNGKRWEYHVVHLARIAIALVVNDRHEALMLWRYRFATKQWGYELLGGLVDDEEDSAATAAREAAEESGWQPIGEGEHLVSFEPLPGQVTAPMDVYLWRGAERIGDPTDTEEVGRVEWVPLSRVNELAQRQELLGSGTLVALLYYLNSQRS
;
A
#
# COMPACT_ATOMS: atom_id res chain seq x y z
N VAL A 1 30.90 8.83 5.35
CA VAL A 1 30.05 7.69 5.70
C VAL A 1 30.32 7.46 7.17
N ALA A 2 29.37 7.85 8.06
CA ALA A 2 29.46 7.51 9.47
C ALA A 2 29.42 5.98 9.58
N GLU A 3 30.42 5.38 10.19
CA GLU A 3 30.37 3.98 10.60
C GLU A 3 29.08 3.79 11.40
N GLU A 4 28.24 2.86 10.98
CA GLU A 4 26.99 2.44 11.65
C GLU A 4 27.34 1.74 12.96
N ARG A 5 27.84 2.52 13.92
CA ARG A 5 28.06 2.02 15.29
C ARG A 5 26.68 1.72 15.88
N GLY A 6 26.40 0.43 16.00
CA GLY A 6 25.18 -0.06 16.62
C GLY A 6 24.15 -0.66 15.66
N ALA A 7 24.54 -1.06 14.45
CA ALA A 7 23.68 -1.83 13.57
C ALA A 7 23.41 -3.23 14.15
N TRP A 8 22.17 -3.70 13.95
CA TRP A 8 21.81 -5.08 14.20
C TRP A 8 22.55 -6.00 13.20
N GLN A 9 22.93 -7.16 13.65
CA GLN A 9 23.50 -8.21 12.80
C GLN A 9 22.50 -9.34 12.63
N THR A 10 22.44 -9.91 11.42
CA THR A 10 21.62 -11.08 11.10
C THR A 10 22.52 -12.26 10.75
N PHE A 11 22.15 -13.47 11.21
CA PHE A 11 22.96 -14.70 11.06
C PHE A 11 22.20 -15.79 10.27
N GLY A 12 21.09 -15.43 9.67
CA GLY A 12 20.26 -16.31 8.87
C GLY A 12 18.81 -16.29 9.32
N GLU A 13 17.97 -16.90 8.49
CA GLU A 13 16.55 -17.03 8.76
C GLU A 13 16.09 -18.45 8.42
N ARG A 14 15.14 -18.98 9.18
CA ARG A 14 14.42 -20.19 8.85
C ARG A 14 12.92 -19.89 8.81
N LEU A 15 12.25 -20.30 7.75
CA LEU A 15 10.79 -20.16 7.63
C LEU A 15 10.11 -21.17 8.58
N ILE A 16 9.10 -20.67 9.31
CA ILE A 16 8.23 -21.48 10.18
C ILE A 16 6.81 -21.59 9.62
N TYR A 17 6.45 -20.68 8.70
CA TYR A 17 5.22 -20.75 7.92
C TYR A 17 5.49 -20.19 6.52
N ASP A 18 5.06 -20.88 5.47
CA ASP A 18 5.28 -20.48 4.09
C ASP A 18 4.05 -20.84 3.24
N ASN A 19 3.43 -19.80 2.67
CA ASN A 19 2.45 -19.97 1.62
C ASN A 19 2.55 -18.80 0.63
N ARG A 20 1.72 -18.82 -0.42
CA ARG A 20 1.77 -17.81 -1.48
C ARG A 20 1.46 -16.38 -1.00
N TRP A 21 0.77 -16.22 0.14
CA TRP A 21 0.28 -14.93 0.64
C TRP A 21 1.16 -14.34 1.74
N VAL A 22 1.70 -15.20 2.59
CA VAL A 22 2.47 -14.78 3.76
C VAL A 22 3.55 -15.80 4.08
N LYS A 23 4.75 -15.31 4.40
CA LYS A 23 5.82 -16.12 4.96
C LYS A 23 6.15 -15.58 6.35
N VAL A 24 6.40 -16.47 7.29
CA VAL A 24 6.85 -16.10 8.64
C VAL A 24 8.16 -16.79 8.91
N GLY A 25 9.19 -15.98 9.17
CA GLY A 25 10.54 -16.43 9.48
C GLY A 25 10.91 -16.22 10.93
N LEU A 26 11.86 -17.02 11.40
CA LEU A 26 12.66 -16.75 12.59
C LEU A 26 14.06 -16.35 12.14
N THR A 27 14.36 -15.07 12.26
CA THR A 27 15.65 -14.49 11.92
C THR A 27 16.54 -14.47 13.15
N ASP A 28 17.71 -15.09 13.07
CA ASP A 28 18.71 -15.05 14.14
C ASP A 28 19.39 -13.67 14.11
N VAL A 29 19.18 -12.88 15.15
CA VAL A 29 19.62 -11.50 15.24
C VAL A 29 20.47 -11.24 16.46
N GLN A 30 21.41 -10.30 16.33
CA GLN A 30 22.18 -9.76 17.45
C GLN A 30 22.01 -8.24 17.53
N ALA A 31 21.56 -7.78 18.67
CA ALA A 31 21.48 -6.35 18.97
C ALA A 31 22.86 -5.72 19.20
N PRO A 32 22.98 -4.38 19.09
CA PRO A 32 24.23 -3.66 19.33
C PRO A 32 24.88 -3.90 20.69
N ASN A 33 24.10 -4.27 21.71
CA ASN A 33 24.59 -4.62 23.06
C ASN A 33 25.09 -6.06 23.18
N GLY A 34 25.18 -6.81 22.07
CA GLY A 34 25.65 -8.19 22.00
C GLY A 34 24.59 -9.26 22.32
N LYS A 35 23.40 -8.90 22.75
CA LYS A 35 22.31 -9.86 23.00
C LYS A 35 21.86 -10.47 21.68
N ARG A 36 21.74 -11.81 21.62
CA ARG A 36 21.34 -12.59 20.44
C ARG A 36 20.10 -13.43 20.71
N TRP A 37 19.16 -13.47 19.76
CA TRP A 37 17.94 -14.28 19.83
C TRP A 37 17.28 -14.44 18.45
N GLU A 38 16.32 -15.34 18.32
CA GLU A 38 15.47 -15.46 17.13
C GLU A 38 14.34 -14.41 17.17
N TYR A 39 14.20 -13.65 16.10
CA TYR A 39 13.18 -12.61 15.94
C TYR A 39 12.16 -13.03 14.88
N HIS A 40 10.86 -12.87 15.16
CA HIS A 40 9.81 -13.19 14.20
C HIS A 40 9.69 -12.08 13.16
N VAL A 41 9.84 -12.45 11.89
CA VAL A 41 9.67 -11.55 10.75
C VAL A 41 8.57 -12.09 9.87
N VAL A 42 7.65 -11.21 9.44
CA VAL A 42 6.59 -11.52 8.49
C VAL A 42 6.97 -10.93 7.14
N HIS A 43 6.93 -11.75 6.09
CA HIS A 43 7.18 -11.31 4.72
C HIS A 43 5.88 -11.34 3.93
N LEU A 44 5.49 -10.19 3.42
CA LEU A 44 4.38 -10.00 2.49
C LEU A 44 4.93 -9.59 1.12
N ALA A 45 4.19 -9.88 0.07
CA ALA A 45 4.52 -9.43 -1.26
C ALA A 45 4.45 -7.90 -1.36
N ARG A 46 5.12 -7.34 -2.36
CA ARG A 46 5.04 -5.92 -2.71
C ARG A 46 3.61 -5.56 -3.09
N ILE A 47 3.18 -4.38 -2.70
CA ILE A 47 1.87 -3.83 -3.03
C ILE A 47 2.06 -2.57 -3.88
N ALA A 48 1.34 -2.48 -4.99
CA ALA A 48 1.27 -1.29 -5.83
C ALA A 48 -0.09 -0.61 -5.66
N ILE A 49 -0.08 0.70 -5.48
CA ILE A 49 -1.25 1.51 -5.15
C ILE A 49 -1.41 2.62 -6.19
N ALA A 50 -2.63 2.76 -6.71
CA ALA A 50 -3.01 3.82 -7.61
C ALA A 50 -3.72 4.95 -6.86
N LEU A 51 -3.09 6.12 -6.80
CA LEU A 51 -3.76 7.38 -6.49
C LEU A 51 -4.22 8.03 -7.79
N VAL A 52 -5.49 7.93 -8.10
CA VAL A 52 -6.09 8.57 -9.28
C VAL A 52 -6.85 9.81 -8.84
N VAL A 53 -6.46 10.97 -9.35
CA VAL A 53 -7.07 12.27 -9.01
C VAL A 53 -7.65 12.90 -10.28
N ASN A 54 -8.90 13.39 -10.19
CA ASN A 54 -9.56 14.07 -11.31
C ASN A 54 -9.41 15.60 -11.23
N ASP A 55 -9.88 16.29 -12.27
CA ASP A 55 -9.85 17.78 -12.38
C ASP A 55 -10.70 18.49 -11.31
N ARG A 56 -11.57 17.78 -10.62
CA ARG A 56 -12.38 18.31 -9.51
C ARG A 56 -11.71 18.16 -8.16
N HIS A 57 -10.43 17.74 -8.13
CA HIS A 57 -9.69 17.43 -6.91
C HIS A 57 -10.36 16.34 -6.05
N GLU A 58 -10.81 15.27 -6.70
CA GLU A 58 -11.36 14.09 -6.05
C GLU A 58 -10.44 12.90 -6.34
N ALA A 59 -10.25 12.02 -5.34
CA ALA A 59 -9.54 10.76 -5.50
C ALA A 59 -10.54 9.62 -5.74
N LEU A 60 -10.21 8.72 -6.66
CA LEU A 60 -10.96 7.49 -6.89
C LEU A 60 -10.66 6.50 -5.76
N MET A 61 -11.68 6.06 -5.05
CA MET A 61 -11.54 5.22 -3.87
C MET A 61 -12.63 4.16 -3.81
N LEU A 62 -12.37 3.10 -3.04
CA LEU A 62 -13.34 2.07 -2.67
C LEU A 62 -13.78 2.25 -1.22
N TRP A 63 -15.09 2.28 -0.98
CA TRP A 63 -15.68 2.07 0.34
C TRP A 63 -15.94 0.58 0.52
N ARG A 64 -15.19 -0.09 1.39
CA ARG A 64 -15.28 -1.55 1.57
C ARG A 64 -15.08 -2.00 3.01
N TYR A 65 -15.44 -3.25 3.29
CA TYR A 65 -15.26 -3.88 4.58
C TYR A 65 -14.00 -4.73 4.60
N ARG A 66 -13.12 -4.47 5.57
CA ARG A 66 -11.95 -5.32 5.83
C ARG A 66 -12.24 -6.25 7.01
N PHE A 67 -12.42 -7.54 6.75
CA PHE A 67 -12.78 -8.54 7.76
C PHE A 67 -11.69 -8.71 8.84
N ALA A 68 -10.42 -8.53 8.51
CA ALA A 68 -9.31 -8.67 9.44
C ALA A 68 -9.37 -7.64 10.59
N THR A 69 -9.71 -6.40 10.26
CA THR A 69 -9.86 -5.30 11.25
C THR A 69 -11.31 -5.09 11.67
N LYS A 70 -12.26 -5.76 10.98
CA LYS A 70 -13.71 -5.61 11.17
C LYS A 70 -14.21 -4.17 11.01
N GLN A 71 -13.64 -3.47 10.01
CA GLN A 71 -13.93 -2.05 9.79
C GLN A 71 -14.41 -1.80 8.36
N TRP A 72 -15.30 -0.81 8.22
CA TRP A 72 -15.64 -0.18 6.96
C TRP A 72 -14.82 1.08 6.77
N GLY A 73 -14.39 1.36 5.56
CA GLY A 73 -13.70 2.60 5.24
C GLY A 73 -13.28 2.69 3.78
N TYR A 74 -12.67 3.81 3.46
CA TYR A 74 -12.12 4.08 2.14
C TYR A 74 -10.70 3.57 2.01
N GLU A 75 -10.43 2.97 0.87
CA GLU A 75 -9.08 2.61 0.43
C GLU A 75 -8.83 3.09 -0.99
N LEU A 76 -7.58 3.41 -1.30
CA LEU A 76 -7.12 3.55 -2.66
C LEU A 76 -7.06 2.18 -3.33
N LEU A 77 -7.13 2.18 -4.64
CA LEU A 77 -7.09 0.99 -5.49
C LEU A 77 -5.67 0.42 -5.52
N GLY A 78 -5.53 -0.90 -5.57
CA GLY A 78 -4.22 -1.51 -5.67
C GLY A 78 -4.19 -2.95 -5.19
N GLY A 79 -3.12 -3.64 -5.54
CA GLY A 79 -2.96 -5.06 -5.28
C GLY A 79 -1.52 -5.53 -5.19
N LEU A 80 -1.37 -6.84 -5.10
CA LEU A 80 -0.06 -7.48 -5.03
C LEU A 80 0.63 -7.42 -6.38
N VAL A 81 1.91 -7.08 -6.35
CA VAL A 81 2.77 -7.11 -7.54
C VAL A 81 3.23 -8.54 -7.77
N ASP A 82 2.91 -9.11 -8.92
CA ASP A 82 3.40 -10.42 -9.33
C ASP A 82 4.91 -10.36 -9.67
N ASP A 83 5.61 -11.50 -9.57
CA ASP A 83 7.09 -11.59 -9.63
C ASP A 83 7.74 -10.96 -10.89
N GLU A 84 7.02 -10.86 -12.01
CA GLU A 84 7.53 -10.31 -13.27
C GLU A 84 6.79 -9.04 -13.71
N GLU A 85 5.86 -8.52 -12.92
CA GLU A 85 5.05 -7.36 -13.26
C GLU A 85 5.71 -6.06 -12.76
N ASP A 86 5.60 -5.01 -13.57
CA ASP A 86 6.00 -3.65 -13.14
C ASP A 86 4.97 -3.09 -12.15
N SER A 87 5.44 -2.48 -11.05
CA SER A 87 4.56 -1.97 -9.99
C SER A 87 3.56 -0.92 -10.51
N ALA A 88 3.93 -0.06 -11.46
CA ALA A 88 3.00 0.93 -12.01
C ALA A 88 1.94 0.25 -12.89
N ALA A 89 2.34 -0.78 -13.66
CA ALA A 89 1.41 -1.57 -14.46
C ALA A 89 0.42 -2.32 -13.56
N THR A 90 0.90 -2.96 -12.48
CA THR A 90 0.04 -3.59 -11.46
C THR A 90 -0.97 -2.59 -10.91
N ALA A 91 -0.53 -1.41 -10.44
CA ALA A 91 -1.42 -0.41 -9.86
C ALA A 91 -2.50 0.06 -10.87
N ALA A 92 -2.15 0.23 -12.15
CA ALA A 92 -3.11 0.61 -13.17
C ALA A 92 -4.11 -0.51 -13.49
N ARG A 93 -3.65 -1.77 -13.56
CA ARG A 93 -4.49 -2.95 -13.79
C ARG A 93 -5.49 -3.13 -12.64
N GLU A 94 -5.01 -3.14 -11.39
CA GLU A 94 -5.85 -3.27 -10.19
C GLU A 94 -6.90 -2.14 -10.11
N ALA A 95 -6.49 -0.90 -10.41
CA ALA A 95 -7.43 0.21 -10.46
C ALA A 95 -8.57 -0.03 -11.45
N ALA A 96 -8.27 -0.56 -12.63
CA ALA A 96 -9.26 -0.88 -13.64
C ALA A 96 -10.18 -2.05 -13.21
N GLU A 97 -9.60 -3.12 -12.65
CA GLU A 97 -10.32 -4.32 -12.21
C GLU A 97 -11.24 -4.05 -11.02
N GLU A 98 -10.74 -3.35 -10.00
CA GLU A 98 -11.49 -3.03 -8.78
C GLU A 98 -12.55 -1.94 -8.97
N SER A 99 -12.36 -1.01 -9.90
CA SER A 99 -13.24 0.16 -10.02
C SER A 99 -14.00 0.28 -11.34
N GLY A 100 -13.55 -0.38 -12.41
CA GLY A 100 -14.03 -0.15 -13.76
C GLY A 100 -13.54 1.17 -14.38
N TRP A 101 -12.49 1.80 -13.78
CA TRP A 101 -11.87 3.01 -14.28
C TRP A 101 -10.42 2.76 -14.63
N GLN A 102 -10.06 2.96 -15.89
CA GLN A 102 -8.68 2.84 -16.37
C GLN A 102 -7.94 4.17 -16.19
N PRO A 103 -6.85 4.22 -15.40
CA PRO A 103 -5.99 5.40 -15.32
C PRO A 103 -5.43 5.82 -16.68
N ILE A 104 -5.35 7.13 -16.95
CA ILE A 104 -4.93 7.67 -18.25
C ILE A 104 -3.44 8.04 -18.20
N GLY A 105 -2.67 7.57 -19.18
CA GLY A 105 -1.24 7.87 -19.33
C GLY A 105 -0.34 7.04 -18.42
N GLU A 106 0.90 7.49 -18.25
CA GLU A 106 1.89 6.83 -17.40
C GLU A 106 1.70 7.22 -15.93
N GLY A 107 1.87 6.27 -15.03
CA GLY A 107 1.85 6.51 -13.58
C GLY A 107 3.12 7.23 -13.11
N GLU A 108 2.96 8.38 -12.49
CA GLU A 108 4.05 9.10 -11.84
C GLU A 108 4.35 8.44 -10.48
N HIS A 109 5.57 7.92 -10.27
CA HIS A 109 5.94 7.40 -8.96
C HIS A 109 5.88 8.52 -7.90
N LEU A 110 5.05 8.32 -6.89
CA LEU A 110 4.80 9.32 -5.85
C LEU A 110 5.67 9.08 -4.60
N VAL A 111 5.63 7.86 -4.06
CA VAL A 111 6.38 7.47 -2.86
C VAL A 111 6.45 5.96 -2.72
N SER A 112 7.56 5.47 -2.16
CA SER A 112 7.70 4.09 -1.68
C SER A 112 7.96 4.09 -0.18
N PHE A 113 7.42 3.11 0.54
CA PHE A 113 7.63 2.98 1.98
C PHE A 113 7.36 1.56 2.49
N GLU A 114 7.83 1.30 3.71
CA GLU A 114 7.54 0.09 4.48
C GLU A 114 6.57 0.44 5.61
N PRO A 115 5.38 -0.20 5.71
CA PRO A 115 4.36 0.18 6.70
C PRO A 115 4.72 -0.19 8.14
N LEU A 116 5.46 -1.30 8.34
CA LEU A 116 5.83 -1.84 9.66
C LEU A 116 7.27 -2.36 9.68
N PRO A 117 8.29 -1.52 9.41
CA PRO A 117 9.67 -1.97 9.15
C PRO A 117 10.35 -2.66 10.34
N GLY A 118 9.76 -2.60 11.53
CA GLY A 118 10.29 -3.28 12.71
C GLY A 118 10.02 -4.78 12.76
N GLN A 119 9.08 -5.30 11.98
CA GLN A 119 8.66 -6.71 12.08
C GLN A 119 8.13 -7.29 10.77
N VAL A 120 7.71 -6.44 9.84
CA VAL A 120 7.08 -6.87 8.59
C VAL A 120 7.83 -6.25 7.42
N THR A 121 8.17 -7.07 6.43
CA THR A 121 8.54 -6.58 5.12
C THR A 121 7.29 -6.61 4.24
N ALA A 122 6.84 -5.45 3.81
CA ALA A 122 5.65 -5.28 2.97
C ALA A 122 5.83 -4.02 2.11
N PRO A 123 6.77 -4.02 1.15
CA PRO A 123 7.07 -2.84 0.36
C PRO A 123 5.81 -2.31 -0.33
N MET A 124 5.56 -1.02 -0.22
CA MET A 124 4.44 -0.36 -0.87
C MET A 124 4.95 0.73 -1.81
N ASP A 125 4.50 0.69 -3.07
CA ASP A 125 4.75 1.71 -4.06
C ASP A 125 3.46 2.41 -4.42
N VAL A 126 3.47 3.74 -4.41
CA VAL A 126 2.33 4.57 -4.78
C VAL A 126 2.62 5.29 -6.08
N TYR A 127 1.68 5.20 -7.01
CA TYR A 127 1.74 5.92 -8.28
C TYR A 127 0.55 6.85 -8.42
N LEU A 128 0.78 8.02 -9.02
CA LEU A 128 -0.20 9.07 -9.24
C LEU A 128 -0.63 9.09 -10.71
N TRP A 129 -1.93 9.15 -10.97
CA TRP A 129 -2.54 9.49 -12.24
C TRP A 129 -3.45 10.71 -12.10
N ARG A 130 -3.42 11.55 -13.13
CA ARG A 130 -4.28 12.74 -13.21
C ARG A 130 -5.42 12.48 -14.19
N GLY A 131 -6.36 11.62 -13.79
CA GLY A 131 -7.52 11.22 -14.53
C GLY A 131 -7.61 9.74 -14.80
N ALA A 132 -8.85 9.29 -15.05
CA ALA A 132 -9.16 7.95 -15.50
C ALA A 132 -10.38 7.99 -16.44
N GLU A 133 -10.48 7.00 -17.31
CA GLU A 133 -11.60 6.78 -18.19
C GLU A 133 -12.45 5.60 -17.68
N ARG A 134 -13.76 5.75 -17.66
CA ARG A 134 -14.63 4.65 -17.28
C ARG A 134 -14.72 3.64 -18.40
N ILE A 135 -14.29 2.41 -18.15
CA ILE A 135 -14.25 1.31 -19.13
C ILE A 135 -15.36 0.27 -18.93
N GLY A 136 -16.01 0.26 -17.77
CA GLY A 136 -17.06 -0.71 -17.48
C GLY A 136 -17.45 -0.74 -16.00
N ASP A 137 -18.00 -1.86 -15.59
CA ASP A 137 -18.21 -2.19 -14.18
C ASP A 137 -16.96 -2.93 -13.63
N PRO A 138 -16.72 -2.91 -12.32
CA PRO A 138 -15.64 -3.68 -11.71
C PRO A 138 -15.68 -5.15 -12.11
N THR A 139 -14.54 -5.73 -12.42
CA THR A 139 -14.42 -7.16 -12.80
C THR A 139 -13.99 -8.03 -11.62
N ASP A 140 -13.36 -7.42 -10.61
CA ASP A 140 -13.07 -8.12 -9.36
C ASP A 140 -14.33 -8.25 -8.52
N THR A 141 -14.84 -9.48 -8.41
CA THR A 141 -16.07 -9.78 -7.66
C THR A 141 -15.80 -10.16 -6.19
N GLU A 142 -14.55 -10.36 -5.82
CA GLU A 142 -14.15 -10.69 -4.43
C GLU A 142 -13.89 -9.42 -3.62
N GLU A 143 -13.41 -8.37 -4.25
CA GLU A 143 -13.16 -7.06 -3.65
C GLU A 143 -14.39 -6.13 -3.72
N VAL A 144 -15.55 -6.65 -3.25
CA VAL A 144 -16.82 -5.91 -3.32
C VAL A 144 -16.78 -4.64 -2.47
N GLY A 145 -16.98 -3.52 -3.14
CA GLY A 145 -17.02 -2.20 -2.53
C GLY A 145 -17.84 -1.21 -3.34
N ARG A 146 -18.06 -0.03 -2.79
CA ARG A 146 -18.67 1.09 -3.51
C ARG A 146 -17.57 2.00 -4.04
N VAL A 147 -17.46 2.09 -5.36
CA VAL A 147 -16.51 2.99 -6.04
C VAL A 147 -17.01 4.43 -5.93
N GLU A 148 -16.18 5.31 -5.44
CA GLU A 148 -16.52 6.73 -5.27
C GLU A 148 -15.35 7.65 -5.66
N TRP A 149 -15.69 8.80 -6.24
CA TRP A 149 -14.81 9.95 -6.33
C TRP A 149 -14.95 10.78 -5.05
N VAL A 150 -13.94 10.72 -4.18
CA VAL A 150 -13.95 11.33 -2.85
C VAL A 150 -13.19 12.66 -2.89
N PRO A 151 -13.83 13.79 -2.53
CA PRO A 151 -13.13 15.08 -2.49
C PRO A 151 -11.92 15.07 -1.57
N LEU A 152 -10.76 15.49 -2.07
CA LEU A 152 -9.50 15.54 -1.30
C LEU A 152 -9.61 16.47 -0.07
N SER A 153 -10.51 17.43 -0.08
CA SER A 153 -10.80 18.28 1.09
C SER A 153 -11.34 17.50 2.30
N ARG A 154 -11.90 16.31 2.08
CA ARG A 154 -12.42 15.43 3.15
C ARG A 154 -11.35 14.55 3.82
N VAL A 155 -10.15 14.48 3.26
CA VAL A 155 -9.11 13.54 3.73
C VAL A 155 -8.84 13.68 5.23
N ASN A 156 -8.68 14.91 5.73
CA ASN A 156 -8.43 15.14 7.17
C ASN A 156 -9.59 14.70 8.05
N GLU A 157 -10.83 14.97 7.63
CA GLU A 157 -12.03 14.52 8.35
C GLU A 157 -12.11 12.99 8.39
N LEU A 158 -11.95 12.34 7.22
CA LEU A 158 -11.99 10.88 7.10
C LEU A 158 -10.89 10.22 7.93
N ALA A 159 -9.67 10.79 7.95
CA ALA A 159 -8.59 10.31 8.79
C ALA A 159 -8.91 10.40 10.29
N GLN A 160 -9.46 11.54 10.75
CA GLN A 160 -9.87 11.73 12.15
C GLN A 160 -10.98 10.75 12.56
N ARG A 161 -11.87 10.40 11.65
CA ARG A 161 -12.95 9.43 11.86
C ARG A 161 -12.51 7.98 11.71
N GLN A 162 -11.22 7.74 11.42
CA GLN A 162 -10.66 6.40 11.14
C GLN A 162 -11.37 5.68 9.98
N GLU A 163 -11.83 6.45 9.01
CA GLU A 163 -12.52 5.96 7.81
C GLU A 163 -11.57 5.81 6.60
N LEU A 164 -10.28 6.17 6.73
CA LEU A 164 -9.24 5.82 5.76
C LEU A 164 -8.53 4.56 6.26
N LEU A 165 -8.74 3.46 5.54
CA LEU A 165 -8.15 2.17 5.90
C LEU A 165 -6.81 1.99 5.20
N GLY A 166 -5.92 1.27 5.89
CA GLY A 166 -4.61 0.95 5.35
C GLY A 166 -3.61 2.11 5.36
N SER A 167 -2.36 1.77 5.62
CA SER A 167 -1.24 2.73 5.61
C SER A 167 -1.03 3.33 4.21
N GLY A 168 -1.21 2.53 3.15
CA GLY A 168 -1.08 2.97 1.77
C GLY A 168 -1.99 4.13 1.41
N THR A 169 -3.27 4.02 1.77
CA THR A 169 -4.26 5.08 1.56
C THR A 169 -3.88 6.36 2.29
N LEU A 170 -3.58 6.25 3.58
CA LEU A 170 -3.28 7.43 4.41
C LEU A 170 -1.99 8.13 3.97
N VAL A 171 -0.92 7.36 3.75
CA VAL A 171 0.38 7.91 3.31
C VAL A 171 0.26 8.57 1.95
N ALA A 172 -0.36 7.91 0.97
CA ALA A 172 -0.52 8.44 -0.38
C ALA A 172 -1.26 9.78 -0.40
N LEU A 173 -2.43 9.83 0.27
CA LEU A 173 -3.26 11.04 0.30
C LEU A 173 -2.58 12.20 1.04
N LEU A 174 -1.99 11.95 2.21
CA LEU A 174 -1.30 12.99 2.97
C LEU A 174 -0.03 13.47 2.27
N TYR A 175 0.75 12.56 1.67
CA TYR A 175 1.94 12.92 0.91
C TYR A 175 1.57 13.79 -0.30
N TYR A 176 0.57 13.38 -1.09
CA TYR A 176 0.07 14.14 -2.22
C TYR A 176 -0.41 15.54 -1.81
N LEU A 177 -1.26 15.64 -0.78
CA LEU A 177 -1.77 16.93 -0.32
C LEU A 177 -0.66 17.87 0.19
N ASN A 178 0.39 17.32 0.79
CA ASN A 178 1.54 18.11 1.23
C ASN A 178 2.37 18.60 0.04
N SER A 179 2.59 17.77 -0.99
CA SER A 179 3.34 18.14 -2.20
C SER A 179 2.67 19.26 -3.01
N GLN A 180 1.34 19.40 -2.93
CA GLN A 180 0.61 20.47 -3.61
C GLN A 180 0.72 21.85 -2.92
N ARG A 181 1.32 21.90 -1.72
CA ARG A 181 1.50 23.15 -0.95
C ARG A 181 2.88 23.78 -1.14
N SER A 182 3.77 23.08 -1.82
CA SER A 182 5.14 23.54 -2.13
C SER A 182 5.19 24.20 -3.47
#